data_86965f284e472bd4e2e2717a3db8fbab
#
_entry.id   86965f284e472bd4e2e2717a3db8fbab
#
_cell.length_a   1.000
_cell.length_b   1.000
_cell.length_c   1.000
_cell.angle_alpha   90.00
_cell.angle_beta   90.00
_cell.angle_gamma   90.00
#
_symmetry.space_group_name_H-M   'P 1'
#
loop_
_entity.id
_entity.type
_entity.pdbx_description
1 polymer ?
#
loop_
_entity_poly.entity_id
_entity_poly.type
_entity_poly.pdbx_seq_one_letter_code
_entity_poly.pdbx_strand_id
1 'polypeptide(L)'
;TGGASEIELNYGNQISHHFKSQVKNLVNQTSLKELTALIYKADFVICPDSGPAHIATAMKTKVIGLYAMSNPMRSGPYLSKNWVINHYPKAAKKLLNKEISELKWGYRIKKSEAMNLITPEEVIAKIDLLVLESY
;
A
#
# COMPACT_ATOMS: atom_id res chain seq x y z
N THR A 1 4.10 0.07 10.57
CA THR A 1 2.93 -0.37 11.34
C THR A 1 2.18 -1.46 10.56
N GLY A 2 1.34 -2.25 11.25
CA GLY A 2 0.57 -3.36 10.67
C GLY A 2 -0.32 -3.99 11.74
N GLY A 3 -1.07 -5.04 11.35
CA GLY A 3 -1.92 -5.81 12.23
C GLY A 3 -1.16 -6.81 13.12
N ALA A 4 -1.91 -7.69 13.77
CA ALA A 4 -1.39 -8.67 14.74
C ALA A 4 -1.03 -10.03 14.11
N SER A 5 -0.96 -10.14 12.78
CA SER A 5 -0.59 -11.40 12.14
C SER A 5 0.88 -11.74 12.38
N GLU A 6 1.18 -13.04 12.55
CA GLU A 6 2.57 -13.52 12.75
C GLU A 6 3.48 -13.11 11.59
N ILE A 7 2.96 -13.07 10.36
CA ILE A 7 3.70 -12.67 9.17
C ILE A 7 4.11 -11.21 9.26
N GLU A 8 3.18 -10.30 9.62
CA GLU A 8 3.47 -8.87 9.76
C GLU A 8 4.43 -8.60 10.92
N LEU A 9 4.26 -9.29 12.04
CA LEU A 9 5.19 -9.21 13.18
C LEU A 9 6.61 -9.64 12.77
N ASN A 10 6.73 -10.76 12.05
CA ASN A 10 8.02 -11.26 11.59
C ASN A 10 8.70 -10.27 10.63
N TYR A 11 7.99 -9.76 9.63
CA TYR A 11 8.53 -8.75 8.70
C TYR A 11 8.92 -7.47 9.43
N GLY A 12 8.09 -6.99 10.36
CA GLY A 12 8.41 -5.81 11.15
C GLY A 12 9.69 -5.97 11.97
N ASN A 13 9.89 -7.14 12.58
CA ASN A 13 11.10 -7.46 13.34
C ASN A 13 12.33 -7.58 12.44
N GLN A 14 12.23 -8.24 11.29
CA GLN A 14 13.35 -8.36 10.32
C GLN A 14 13.79 -6.98 9.84
N ILE A 15 12.85 -6.11 9.44
CA ILE A 15 13.15 -4.75 8.99
C ILE A 15 13.82 -3.95 10.10
N SER A 16 13.28 -3.98 11.32
CA SER A 16 13.85 -3.26 12.45
C SER A 16 15.24 -3.76 12.83
N HIS A 17 15.47 -5.06 12.74
CA HIS A 17 16.80 -5.64 13.00
C HIS A 17 17.82 -5.17 11.97
N HIS A 18 17.42 -5.11 10.69
CA HIS A 18 18.31 -4.67 9.61
C HIS A 18 18.66 -3.17 9.68
N PHE A 19 17.66 -2.32 9.90
CA PHE A 19 17.82 -0.85 9.90
C PHE A 19 18.07 -0.23 11.28
N LYS A 20 18.06 -1.03 12.35
CA LYS A 20 18.33 -0.60 13.75
C LYS A 20 17.50 0.63 14.15
N SER A 21 18.18 1.71 14.57
CA SER A 21 17.55 2.93 15.07
C SER A 21 16.86 3.81 13.99
N GLN A 22 17.06 3.52 12.71
CA GLN A 22 16.46 4.29 11.61
C GLN A 22 14.98 3.97 11.38
N VAL A 23 14.51 2.83 11.88
CA VAL A 23 13.14 2.35 11.69
C VAL A 23 12.48 2.07 13.02
N LYS A 24 11.28 2.61 13.22
CA LYS A 24 10.44 2.31 14.38
C LYS A 24 9.40 1.24 14.00
N ASN A 25 9.54 0.05 14.55
CA ASN A 25 8.53 -1.00 14.39
C ASN A 25 7.35 -0.75 15.33
N LEU A 26 6.18 -0.51 14.75
CA LEU A 26 4.91 -0.31 15.46
C LEU A 26 3.86 -1.35 15.06
N VAL A 27 4.29 -2.48 14.51
CA VAL A 27 3.39 -3.59 14.17
C VAL A 27 2.74 -4.12 15.44
N ASN A 28 1.39 -4.20 15.42
CA ASN A 28 0.58 -4.60 16.58
C ASN A 28 0.76 -3.74 17.86
N GLN A 29 1.23 -2.50 17.72
CA GLN A 29 1.52 -1.62 18.86
C GLN A 29 0.71 -0.32 18.83
N THR A 30 -0.26 -0.22 17.94
CA THR A 30 -1.09 0.99 17.80
C THR A 30 -2.56 0.67 17.89
N SER A 31 -3.28 1.43 18.69
CA SER A 31 -4.73 1.55 18.57
C SER A 31 -5.11 2.29 17.28
N LEU A 32 -6.38 2.23 16.90
CA LEU A 32 -6.87 2.96 15.73
C LEU A 32 -6.64 4.48 15.84
N LYS A 33 -6.77 5.06 17.04
CA LYS A 33 -6.51 6.48 17.28
C LYS A 33 -5.04 6.84 17.08
N GLU A 34 -4.14 6.02 17.60
CA GLU A 34 -2.69 6.21 17.45
C GLU A 34 -2.26 6.04 15.99
N LEU A 35 -2.78 5.02 15.30
CA LEU A 35 -2.55 4.84 13.87
C LEU A 35 -3.02 6.07 13.06
N THR A 36 -4.21 6.59 13.37
CA THR A 36 -4.74 7.80 12.72
C THR A 36 -3.83 9.00 12.96
N ALA A 37 -3.35 9.19 14.20
CA ALA A 37 -2.43 10.27 14.54
C ALA A 37 -1.08 10.14 13.84
N LEU A 38 -0.54 8.94 13.74
CA LEU A 38 0.69 8.64 12.99
C LEU A 38 0.52 8.98 11.51
N ILE A 39 -0.57 8.52 10.90
CA ILE A 39 -0.88 8.80 9.50
C ILE A 39 -1.01 10.30 9.27
N TYR A 40 -1.72 11.01 10.14
CA TYR A 40 -1.88 12.47 10.04
C TYR A 40 -0.54 13.22 10.10
N LYS A 41 0.44 12.73 10.85
CA LYS A 41 1.78 13.32 11.01
C LYS A 41 2.80 12.85 9.96
N ALA A 42 2.46 11.85 9.17
CA ALA A 42 3.35 11.34 8.14
C ALA A 42 3.36 12.25 6.90
N ASP A 43 4.49 12.40 6.24
CA ASP A 43 4.61 13.09 4.96
C ASP A 43 3.85 12.33 3.86
N PHE A 44 3.89 11.00 3.90
CA PHE A 44 3.11 10.11 3.06
C PHE A 44 3.01 8.70 3.67
N VAL A 45 2.11 7.90 3.13
CA VAL A 45 1.88 6.50 3.52
C VAL A 45 2.07 5.59 2.31
N ILE A 46 2.76 4.48 2.48
CA ILE A 46 2.84 3.41 1.47
C ILE A 46 2.02 2.24 1.99
N CYS A 47 1.00 1.83 1.25
CA CYS A 47 0.15 0.70 1.67
C CYS A 47 -0.61 0.09 0.50
N PRO A 48 -1.02 -1.19 0.62
CA PRO A 48 -1.96 -1.80 -0.32
C PRO A 48 -3.39 -1.27 -0.11
N ASP A 49 -4.37 -1.88 -0.81
CA ASP A 49 -5.81 -1.67 -0.60
C ASP A 49 -6.22 -2.13 0.81
N SER A 50 -6.19 -1.20 1.76
CA SER A 50 -6.38 -1.47 3.18
C SER A 50 -6.93 -0.26 3.93
N GLY A 51 -7.37 -0.45 5.16
CA GLY A 51 -7.87 0.62 6.03
C GLY A 51 -6.97 1.85 6.13
N PRO A 52 -5.66 1.71 6.33
CA PRO A 52 -4.70 2.82 6.35
C PRO A 52 -4.77 3.74 5.12
N ALA A 53 -5.01 3.22 3.91
CA ALA A 53 -5.16 4.03 2.70
C ALA A 53 -6.37 4.99 2.79
N HIS A 54 -7.47 4.51 3.35
CA HIS A 54 -8.69 5.32 3.53
C HIS A 54 -8.53 6.33 4.66
N ILE A 55 -7.88 5.95 5.76
CA ILE A 55 -7.56 6.87 6.86
C ILE A 55 -6.64 7.99 6.35
N ALA A 56 -5.59 7.67 5.63
CA ALA A 56 -4.67 8.64 5.05
C ALA A 56 -5.39 9.61 4.10
N THR A 57 -6.29 9.10 3.27
CA THR A 57 -7.13 9.93 2.39
C THR A 57 -8.01 10.88 3.20
N ALA A 58 -8.65 10.41 4.28
CA ALA A 58 -9.47 11.24 5.17
C ALA A 58 -8.63 12.31 5.90
N MET A 59 -7.39 11.99 6.26
CA MET A 59 -6.44 12.90 6.90
C MET A 59 -5.73 13.82 5.90
N LYS A 60 -5.98 13.70 4.60
CA LYS A 60 -5.29 14.41 3.49
C LYS A 60 -3.79 14.11 3.41
N THR A 61 -3.35 13.01 3.98
CA THR A 61 -1.99 12.51 3.86
C THR A 61 -1.83 11.81 2.51
N LYS A 62 -0.77 12.11 1.77
CA LYS A 62 -0.50 11.49 0.46
C LYS A 62 -0.32 9.98 0.61
N VAL A 63 -0.83 9.21 -0.36
CA VAL A 63 -0.77 7.74 -0.35
C VAL A 63 -0.09 7.22 -1.62
N ILE A 64 1.01 6.50 -1.46
CA ILE A 64 1.55 5.63 -2.51
C ILE A 64 0.81 4.30 -2.38
N GLY A 65 -0.18 4.10 -3.24
CA GLY A 65 -1.07 2.94 -3.21
C GLY A 65 -0.53 1.78 -4.04
N LEU A 66 -0.44 0.58 -3.44
CA LEU A 66 0.06 -0.63 -4.09
C LEU A 66 -1.12 -1.54 -4.49
N TYR A 67 -1.48 -1.54 -5.76
CA TYR A 67 -2.69 -2.20 -6.26
C TYR A 67 -2.36 -3.26 -7.33
N ALA A 68 -2.44 -4.53 -6.94
CA ALA A 68 -2.34 -5.67 -7.85
C ALA A 68 -3.45 -6.70 -7.61
N MET A 69 -4.01 -6.76 -6.38
CA MET A 69 -5.08 -7.69 -6.02
C MET A 69 -6.48 -7.09 -6.17
N SER A 70 -6.60 -5.77 -6.18
CA SER A 70 -7.86 -5.03 -6.28
C SER A 70 -7.77 -3.89 -7.31
N ASN A 71 -8.91 -3.49 -7.85
CA ASN A 71 -8.99 -2.41 -8.83
C ASN A 71 -8.96 -1.05 -8.13
N PRO A 72 -7.93 -0.22 -8.33
CA PRO A 72 -7.83 1.09 -7.69
C PRO A 72 -8.89 2.08 -8.17
N MET A 73 -9.53 1.85 -9.32
CA MET A 73 -10.65 2.66 -9.77
C MET A 73 -11.88 2.52 -8.85
N ARG A 74 -11.96 1.40 -8.11
CA ARG A 74 -13.03 1.15 -7.13
C ARG A 74 -12.66 1.62 -5.73
N SER A 75 -11.47 1.27 -5.24
CA SER A 75 -11.08 1.41 -3.84
C SER A 75 -9.78 2.20 -3.63
N GLY A 76 -9.24 2.79 -4.69
CA GLY A 76 -8.00 3.56 -4.60
C GLY A 76 -8.16 4.88 -3.84
N PRO A 77 -7.06 5.44 -3.35
CA PRO A 77 -7.05 6.69 -2.60
C PRO A 77 -7.36 7.87 -3.53
N TYR A 78 -8.60 8.33 -3.54
CA TYR A 78 -9.12 9.29 -4.54
C TYR A 78 -8.39 10.64 -4.53
N LEU A 79 -7.76 11.05 -3.42
CA LEU A 79 -6.91 12.25 -3.35
C LEU A 79 -5.47 11.99 -3.80
N SER A 80 -5.08 10.73 -4.02
CA SER A 80 -3.72 10.32 -4.38
C SER A 80 -3.68 9.41 -5.62
N LYS A 81 -4.60 9.60 -6.57
CA LYS A 81 -4.72 8.75 -7.78
C LYS A 81 -3.43 8.67 -8.60
N ASN A 82 -2.70 9.78 -8.70
CA ASN A 82 -1.44 9.86 -9.44
C ASN A 82 -0.31 9.07 -8.77
N TRP A 83 -0.46 8.74 -7.49
CA TRP A 83 0.52 8.02 -6.67
C TRP A 83 0.23 6.52 -6.55
N VAL A 84 -0.77 6.02 -7.30
CA VAL A 84 -1.09 4.59 -7.31
C VAL A 84 -0.20 3.85 -8.29
N ILE A 85 0.42 2.76 -7.83
CA ILE A 85 1.06 1.75 -8.66
C ILE A 85 0.01 0.68 -8.95
N ASN A 86 -0.46 0.63 -10.20
CA ASN A 86 -1.57 -0.22 -10.60
C ASN A 86 -1.12 -1.38 -11.48
N HIS A 87 -0.95 -2.54 -10.89
CA HIS A 87 -0.70 -3.81 -11.58
C HIS A 87 -1.92 -4.74 -11.64
N TYR A 88 -3.11 -4.27 -11.24
CA TYR A 88 -4.32 -5.08 -11.26
C TYR A 88 -4.66 -5.64 -12.67
N PRO A 89 -4.58 -4.86 -13.76
CA PRO A 89 -4.78 -5.40 -15.11
C PRO A 89 -3.77 -6.49 -15.47
N LYS A 90 -2.48 -6.26 -15.16
CA LYS A 90 -1.39 -7.22 -15.40
C LYS A 90 -1.58 -8.50 -14.59
N ALA A 91 -2.01 -8.37 -13.32
CA ALA A 91 -2.31 -9.50 -12.46
C ALA A 91 -3.52 -10.31 -12.98
N ALA A 92 -4.58 -9.65 -13.43
CA ALA A 92 -5.75 -10.30 -14.03
C ALA A 92 -5.34 -11.12 -15.26
N LYS A 93 -4.56 -10.51 -16.16
CA LYS A 93 -4.07 -11.21 -17.37
C LYS A 93 -3.16 -12.39 -17.02
N LYS A 94 -2.14 -12.15 -16.17
CA LYS A 94 -1.12 -13.16 -15.86
C LYS A 94 -1.64 -14.32 -15.02
N LEU A 95 -2.50 -14.04 -14.03
CA LEU A 95 -2.90 -15.03 -13.04
C LEU A 95 -4.27 -15.66 -13.30
N LEU A 96 -5.15 -14.96 -14.03
CA LEU A 96 -6.50 -15.44 -14.33
C LEU A 96 -6.71 -15.66 -15.83
N ASN A 97 -5.79 -15.25 -16.68
CA ASN A 97 -5.94 -15.21 -18.14
C ASN A 97 -7.20 -14.47 -18.60
N LYS A 98 -7.50 -13.34 -17.94
CA LYS A 98 -8.67 -12.50 -18.21
C LYS A 98 -8.29 -11.04 -18.35
N GLU A 99 -9.03 -10.33 -19.19
CA GLU A 99 -8.99 -8.87 -19.21
C GLU A 99 -9.86 -8.31 -18.07
N ILE A 100 -9.57 -7.07 -17.64
CA ILE A 100 -10.33 -6.45 -16.54
C ILE A 100 -11.81 -6.25 -16.88
N SER A 101 -12.15 -6.09 -18.15
CA SER A 101 -13.52 -5.98 -18.66
C SER A 101 -14.35 -7.25 -18.46
N GLU A 102 -13.69 -8.41 -18.35
CA GLU A 102 -14.31 -9.70 -18.10
C GLU A 102 -14.56 -9.98 -16.61
N LEU A 103 -14.00 -9.13 -15.74
CA LEU A 103 -14.12 -9.29 -14.30
C LEU A 103 -15.28 -8.45 -13.76
N LYS A 104 -15.99 -8.99 -12.76
CA LYS A 104 -16.96 -8.19 -12.00
C LYS A 104 -16.28 -6.98 -11.38
N TRP A 105 -16.94 -5.83 -11.34
CA TRP A 105 -16.40 -4.57 -10.84
C TRP A 105 -15.68 -4.63 -9.49
N GLY A 106 -16.14 -5.43 -8.58
CA GLY A 106 -15.53 -5.61 -7.25
C GLY A 106 -14.61 -6.81 -7.13
N TYR A 107 -14.25 -7.47 -8.23
CA TYR A 107 -13.46 -8.70 -8.16
C TYR A 107 -12.09 -8.45 -7.52
N ARG A 108 -11.73 -9.29 -6.56
CA ARG A 108 -10.41 -9.27 -5.90
C ARG A 108 -9.64 -10.53 -6.28
N ILE A 109 -8.44 -10.36 -6.78
CA ILE A 109 -7.52 -11.46 -7.10
C ILE A 109 -6.99 -12.02 -5.78
N LYS A 110 -7.36 -13.27 -5.46
CA LYS A 110 -7.00 -13.94 -4.20
C LYS A 110 -5.67 -14.71 -4.27
N LYS A 111 -4.77 -14.30 -5.16
CA LYS A 111 -3.44 -14.92 -5.34
C LYS A 111 -2.40 -13.94 -4.83
N SER A 112 -1.66 -14.31 -3.78
CA SER A 112 -0.62 -13.47 -3.15
C SER A 112 0.47 -13.05 -4.11
N GLU A 113 0.76 -13.88 -5.11
CA GLU A 113 1.73 -13.63 -6.18
C GLU A 113 1.40 -12.37 -7.01
N ALA A 114 0.16 -11.90 -6.96
CA ALA A 114 -0.22 -10.65 -7.61
C ALA A 114 0.62 -9.47 -7.11
N MET A 115 0.88 -9.40 -5.81
CA MET A 115 1.68 -8.32 -5.21
C MET A 115 3.14 -8.36 -5.64
N ASN A 116 3.68 -9.53 -6.02
CA ASN A 116 5.05 -9.67 -6.53
C ASN A 116 5.26 -9.03 -7.92
N LEU A 117 4.17 -8.57 -8.55
CA LEU A 117 4.26 -7.81 -9.81
C LEU A 117 4.69 -6.35 -9.59
N ILE A 118 4.52 -5.84 -8.38
CA ILE A 118 5.00 -4.52 -7.98
C ILE A 118 6.42 -4.67 -7.48
N THR A 119 7.36 -3.96 -8.10
CA THR A 119 8.78 -4.07 -7.74
C THR A 119 9.19 -2.96 -6.77
N PRO A 120 10.23 -3.18 -5.94
CA PRO A 120 10.78 -2.14 -5.08
C PRO A 120 11.22 -0.90 -5.86
N GLU A 121 11.78 -1.07 -7.06
CA GLU A 121 12.26 0.02 -7.92
C GLU A 121 11.11 0.94 -8.36
N GLU A 122 9.94 0.37 -8.69
CA GLU A 122 8.75 1.15 -9.02
C GLU A 122 8.27 1.98 -7.82
N VAL A 123 8.36 1.42 -6.61
CA VAL A 123 7.97 2.12 -5.38
C VAL A 123 8.95 3.25 -5.09
N ILE A 124 10.26 2.99 -5.18
CA ILE A 124 11.32 3.99 -4.96
C ILE A 124 11.15 5.15 -5.95
N ALA A 125 11.01 4.85 -7.24
CA ALA A 125 10.78 5.88 -8.26
C ALA A 125 9.54 6.74 -7.95
N LYS A 126 8.48 6.13 -7.40
CA LYS A 126 7.27 6.86 -6.99
C LYS A 126 7.50 7.75 -5.77
N ILE A 127 8.33 7.31 -4.82
CA ILE A 127 8.75 8.10 -3.66
C ILE A 127 9.55 9.31 -4.12
N ASP A 128 10.54 9.12 -4.98
CA ASP A 128 11.41 10.19 -5.48
C ASP A 128 10.59 11.29 -6.17
N LEU A 129 9.64 10.91 -7.02
CA LEU A 129 8.73 11.85 -7.67
C LEU A 129 7.87 12.61 -6.65
N LEU A 130 7.33 11.91 -5.63
CA LEU A 130 6.49 12.53 -4.61
C LEU A 130 7.27 13.53 -3.76
N VAL A 131 8.50 13.20 -3.42
CA VAL A 131 9.41 14.08 -2.66
C VAL A 131 9.73 15.33 -3.48
N LEU A 132 10.06 15.18 -4.77
CA LEU A 132 10.34 16.31 -5.67
C LEU A 132 9.16 17.28 -5.83
N GLU A 133 7.92 16.79 -5.83
CA GLU A 133 6.72 17.64 -5.88
C GLU A 133 6.44 18.40 -4.57
N SER A 134 7.08 18.00 -3.48
CA SER A 134 6.81 18.57 -2.16
C SER A 134 7.76 19.73 -1.80
N TYR A 135 8.73 20.00 -2.69
CA TYR A 135 9.68 21.12 -2.63
C TYR A 135 9.44 22.08 -3.79
#